data_f1dec827675e93a832d2583c47cb5082
#
_entry.id   f1dec827675e93a832d2583c47cb5082
#
_cell.length_a   1.000
_cell.length_b   1.000
_cell.length_c   1.000
_cell.angle_alpha   90.00
_cell.angle_beta   90.00
_cell.angle_gamma   90.00
#
_symmetry.space_group_name_H-M   'P 1'
#
loop_
_entity.id
_entity.type
_entity.pdbx_description
1 polymer ?
#
loop_
_entity_poly.entity_id
_entity_poly.type
_entity_poly.pdbx_seq_one_letter_code
_entity_poly.pdbx_strand_id
1 'polypeptide(L)'
;MKIVVPEFLEKENKLNKLDNLSICKYIQYEEDGFRKEVFISTNMLFFVMHGTKVLHFKDKKVDVNLQDVLFLKSGDYVMSEILDGYYEAILFMYDDTILLDFIKKYNLSFDDISSFEN
;
A
#
# COMPACT_ATOMS: atom_id res chain seq x y z
N MET A 1 -6.84 -5.71 16.85
CA MET A 1 -5.81 -6.59 16.25
C MET A 1 -5.04 -5.82 15.19
N LYS A 2 -3.73 -5.97 15.19
CA LYS A 2 -2.88 -5.29 14.21
C LYS A 2 -2.56 -6.24 13.06
N ILE A 3 -2.76 -5.79 11.83
CA ILE A 3 -2.41 -6.53 10.63
C ILE A 3 -0.97 -6.19 10.26
N VAL A 4 -0.15 -7.21 10.01
CA VAL A 4 1.25 -7.02 9.58
C VAL A 4 1.37 -7.42 8.12
N VAL A 5 1.80 -6.50 7.27
CA VAL A 5 1.95 -6.69 5.83
C VAL A 5 3.43 -6.62 5.47
N PRO A 6 3.98 -7.54 4.67
CA PRO A 6 3.30 -8.51 3.80
C PRO A 6 2.94 -9.86 4.44
N GLU A 7 3.29 -10.12 5.69
CA GLU A 7 3.12 -11.44 6.33
C GLU A 7 1.67 -11.92 6.28
N PHE A 8 0.71 -11.00 6.49
CA PHE A 8 -0.71 -11.33 6.38
C PHE A 8 -1.07 -11.85 4.99
N LEU A 9 -0.52 -11.24 3.95
CA LEU A 9 -0.78 -11.62 2.56
C LEU A 9 -0.13 -12.95 2.20
N GLU A 10 1.01 -13.26 2.80
CA GLU A 10 1.66 -14.55 2.62
C GLU A 10 0.80 -15.69 3.18
N LYS A 11 0.25 -15.50 4.38
CA LYS A 11 -0.65 -16.46 5.00
C LYS A 11 -1.90 -16.71 4.17
N GLU A 12 -2.41 -15.65 3.53
CA GLU A 12 -3.59 -15.75 2.67
C GLU A 12 -3.26 -16.30 1.28
N ASN A 13 -1.98 -16.59 1.02
CA ASN A 13 -1.51 -17.10 -0.27
C ASN A 13 -1.82 -16.16 -1.43
N LYS A 14 -1.76 -14.86 -1.17
CA LYS A 14 -2.08 -13.82 -2.16
C LYS A 14 -0.84 -13.15 -2.75
N LEU A 15 0.34 -13.52 -2.28
CA LEU A 15 1.58 -12.83 -2.60
C LEU A 15 2.35 -13.57 -3.67
N ASN A 16 2.75 -12.86 -4.72
CA ASN A 16 3.66 -13.33 -5.76
C ASN A 16 5.00 -12.63 -5.57
N LYS A 17 6.07 -13.40 -5.46
CA LYS A 17 7.41 -12.86 -5.22
C LYS A 17 8.28 -12.98 -6.45
N LEU A 18 8.97 -11.87 -6.79
CA LEU A 18 9.96 -11.80 -7.84
C LEU A 18 11.20 -11.15 -7.23
N ASP A 19 12.20 -11.95 -6.88
CA ASP A 19 13.41 -11.50 -6.19
C ASP A 19 13.03 -10.70 -4.92
N ASN A 20 13.36 -9.41 -4.87
CA ASN A 20 13.08 -8.55 -3.71
C ASN A 20 11.77 -7.77 -3.87
N LEU A 21 11.00 -8.05 -4.91
CA LEU A 21 9.71 -7.42 -5.19
C LEU A 21 8.59 -8.41 -4.92
N SER A 22 7.60 -7.97 -4.16
CA SER A 22 6.39 -8.77 -3.94
C SER A 22 5.20 -8.04 -4.54
N ILE A 23 4.33 -8.77 -5.21
CA ILE A 23 3.16 -8.23 -5.87
C ILE A 23 1.92 -8.93 -5.34
N CYS A 24 0.90 -8.18 -5.01
CA CYS A 24 -0.37 -8.71 -4.53
C CYS A 24 -1.53 -8.00 -5.19
N LYS A 25 -2.51 -8.77 -5.65
CA LYS A 25 -3.81 -8.25 -6.04
C LYS A 25 -4.77 -8.56 -4.89
N TYR A 26 -5.29 -7.53 -4.26
CA TYR A 26 -6.18 -7.65 -3.11
C TYR A 26 -7.59 -7.27 -3.50
N ILE A 27 -8.55 -8.16 -3.21
CA ILE A 27 -9.98 -7.92 -3.50
C ILE A 27 -10.77 -8.16 -2.22
N GLN A 28 -11.71 -7.26 -1.96
CA GLN A 28 -12.62 -7.35 -0.81
C GLN A 28 -14.04 -7.22 -1.33
N TYR A 29 -14.89 -8.18 -0.99
CA TYR A 29 -16.28 -8.20 -1.46
C TYR A 29 -17.27 -7.75 -0.41
N GLU A 30 -16.87 -7.77 0.86
CA GLU A 30 -17.75 -7.40 1.96
C GLU A 30 -17.15 -6.25 2.75
N GLU A 31 -17.96 -5.23 2.99
CA GLU A 31 -17.56 -4.09 3.80
C GLU A 31 -17.59 -4.51 5.27
N ASP A 32 -16.49 -4.28 5.99
CA ASP A 32 -16.37 -4.61 7.40
C ASP A 32 -16.65 -3.42 8.33
N GLY A 33 -16.63 -2.21 7.78
CA GLY A 33 -16.92 -1.00 8.55
C GLY A 33 -15.87 -0.60 9.56
N PHE A 34 -14.69 -1.23 9.53
CA PHE A 34 -13.65 -1.00 10.52
C PHE A 34 -12.51 -0.17 9.99
N ARG A 35 -11.92 0.60 10.90
CA ARG A 35 -10.58 1.11 10.70
C ARG A 35 -9.62 0.02 11.13
N LYS A 36 -8.67 -0.33 10.27
CA LYS A 36 -7.69 -1.38 10.54
C LYS A 36 -6.35 -0.75 10.88
N GLU A 37 -5.73 -1.24 11.95
CA GLU A 37 -4.35 -0.90 12.25
C GLU A 37 -3.46 -1.82 11.43
N VAL A 38 -2.59 -1.24 10.60
CA VAL A 38 -1.73 -1.98 9.69
C VAL A 38 -0.30 -1.56 9.91
N PHE A 39 0.58 -2.52 10.20
CA PHE A 39 2.01 -2.30 10.17
C PHE A 39 2.57 -2.84 8.85
N ILE A 40 3.20 -1.95 8.08
CA ILE A 40 3.84 -2.31 6.83
C ILE A 40 5.33 -2.42 7.10
N SER A 41 5.89 -3.63 6.96
CA SER A 41 7.29 -3.89 7.30
C SER A 41 8.26 -3.57 6.16
N THR A 42 7.73 -3.15 5.02
CA THR A 42 8.52 -2.82 3.84
C THR A 42 7.88 -1.62 3.14
N ASN A 43 8.51 -1.10 2.10
CA ASN A 43 7.91 -0.02 1.32
C ASN A 43 6.81 -0.57 0.42
N MET A 44 5.78 0.23 0.19
CA MET A 44 4.63 -0.19 -0.61
C MET A 44 4.27 0.87 -1.62
N LEU A 45 4.09 0.45 -2.87
CA LEU A 45 3.47 1.24 -3.92
C LEU A 45 2.08 0.65 -4.16
N PHE A 46 1.08 1.49 -4.21
CA PHE A 46 -0.30 1.10 -4.02
C PHE A 46 -1.17 1.73 -5.10
N PHE A 47 -1.94 0.90 -5.80
CA PHE A 47 -2.87 1.34 -6.85
C PHE A 47 -4.27 0.86 -6.52
N VAL A 48 -5.23 1.77 -6.39
CA VAL A 48 -6.65 1.41 -6.23
C VAL A 48 -7.25 1.19 -7.62
N MET A 49 -7.79 0.00 -7.83
CA MET A 49 -8.41 -0.37 -9.12
C MET A 49 -9.92 -0.24 -9.06
N HIS A 50 -10.54 -0.36 -7.89
CA HIS A 50 -11.98 -0.20 -7.68
C HIS A 50 -12.28 0.09 -6.22
N GLY A 51 -13.20 1.00 -5.97
CA GLY A 51 -13.51 1.45 -4.61
C GLY A 51 -12.55 2.54 -4.15
N THR A 52 -12.47 2.75 -2.84
CA THR A 52 -11.65 3.81 -2.27
C THR A 52 -10.89 3.28 -1.06
N LYS A 53 -9.60 3.57 -0.99
CA LYS A 53 -8.78 3.34 0.20
C LYS A 53 -8.73 4.62 1.00
N VAL A 54 -8.99 4.54 2.30
CA VAL A 54 -8.93 5.71 3.18
C VAL A 54 -7.81 5.52 4.18
N LEU A 55 -6.91 6.49 4.23
CA LEU A 55 -5.85 6.56 5.23
C LEU A 55 -6.27 7.56 6.30
N HIS A 56 -6.26 7.13 7.56
CA HIS A 56 -6.68 7.95 8.68
C HIS A 56 -5.45 8.46 9.43
N PHE A 57 -5.27 9.76 9.47
CA PHE A 57 -4.23 10.42 10.24
C PHE A 57 -4.87 11.13 11.43
N LYS A 58 -4.04 11.63 12.35
CA LYS A 58 -4.52 12.30 13.56
C LYS A 58 -5.47 13.47 13.24
N ASP A 59 -5.10 14.29 12.25
CA ASP A 59 -5.82 15.54 11.96
C ASP A 59 -6.56 15.53 10.62
N LYS A 60 -6.46 14.43 9.86
CA LYS A 60 -7.05 14.38 8.52
C LYS A 60 -7.23 12.94 8.06
N LYS A 61 -7.97 12.77 7.00
CA LYS A 61 -8.00 11.52 6.25
C LYS A 61 -7.68 11.81 4.80
N VAL A 62 -7.13 10.81 4.11
CA VAL A 62 -6.78 10.90 2.69
C VAL A 62 -7.49 9.78 1.95
N ASP A 63 -8.28 10.15 0.96
CA ASP A 63 -8.97 9.20 0.10
C ASP A 63 -8.09 8.91 -1.12
N VAL A 64 -7.90 7.62 -1.40
CA VAL A 64 -7.12 7.15 -2.55
C VAL A 64 -8.06 6.42 -3.48
N ASN A 65 -8.27 6.97 -4.66
CA ASN A 65 -9.26 6.49 -5.63
C ASN A 65 -8.58 5.91 -6.87
N LEU A 66 -9.39 5.43 -7.80
CA LEU A 66 -8.91 5.00 -9.11
C LEU A 66 -8.06 6.10 -9.74
N GLN A 67 -6.92 5.71 -10.31
CA GLN A 67 -5.91 6.57 -10.93
C GLN A 67 -4.99 7.28 -9.94
N ASP A 68 -5.26 7.20 -8.65
CA ASP A 68 -4.31 7.68 -7.66
C ASP A 68 -3.23 6.63 -7.42
N VAL A 69 -2.01 7.09 -7.17
CA VAL A 69 -0.88 6.25 -6.79
C VAL A 69 -0.43 6.69 -5.41
N LEU A 70 -0.33 5.73 -4.50
CA LEU A 70 0.08 6.00 -3.14
C LEU A 70 1.39 5.28 -2.84
N PHE A 71 2.36 6.04 -2.37
CA PHE A 71 3.63 5.49 -1.88
C PHE A 71 3.62 5.54 -0.35
N LEU A 72 3.81 4.37 0.28
CA LEU A 72 3.91 4.27 1.73
C LEU A 72 5.25 3.68 2.12
N LYS A 73 5.97 4.36 3.00
CA LYS A 73 7.16 3.81 3.63
C LYS A 73 6.74 2.82 4.71
N SER A 74 7.65 1.94 5.10
CA SER A 74 7.42 1.05 6.22
C SER A 74 6.99 1.85 7.46
N GLY A 75 6.04 1.34 8.21
CA GLY A 75 5.53 2.01 9.40
C GLY A 75 4.12 1.60 9.74
N ASP A 76 3.54 2.32 10.70
CA ASP A 76 2.19 2.09 11.20
C ASP A 76 1.19 3.00 10.52
N TYR A 77 0.06 2.42 10.10
CA TYR A 77 -1.00 3.15 9.43
C TYR A 77 -2.36 2.70 9.95
N VAL A 78 -3.35 3.58 9.85
CA VAL A 78 -4.75 3.25 10.10
C VAL A 78 -5.49 3.41 8.78
N MET A 79 -6.17 2.38 8.34
CA MET A 79 -6.79 2.32 7.02
C MET A 79 -8.22 1.79 7.10
N SER A 80 -9.02 2.19 6.12
CA SER A 80 -10.31 1.55 5.85
C SER A 80 -10.55 1.54 4.35
N GLU A 81 -11.54 0.76 3.91
CA GLU A 81 -11.95 0.68 2.51
C GLU A 81 -13.41 1.05 2.38
N ILE A 82 -13.73 1.81 1.33
CA ILE A 82 -15.09 2.10 0.92
C ILE A 82 -15.33 1.33 -0.36
N LEU A 83 -16.29 0.42 -0.32
CA LEU A 83 -16.60 -0.46 -1.44
C LEU A 83 -17.69 0.16 -2.31
N ASP A 84 -17.55 -0.05 -3.61
CA ASP A 84 -18.60 0.20 -4.60
C ASP A 84 -18.92 -1.16 -5.21
N GLY A 85 -19.71 -1.98 -4.48
CA GLY A 85 -19.90 -3.38 -4.79
C GLY A 85 -18.75 -4.26 -4.35
N TYR A 86 -17.51 -3.81 -4.59
CA TYR A 86 -16.29 -4.46 -4.15
C TYR A 86 -15.16 -3.43 -4.08
N TYR A 87 -14.03 -3.87 -3.56
CA TYR A 87 -12.80 -3.09 -3.50
C TYR A 87 -11.67 -3.92 -4.09
N GLU A 88 -10.84 -3.30 -4.93
CA GLU A 88 -9.69 -3.97 -5.54
C GLU A 88 -8.49 -3.04 -5.57
N ALA A 89 -7.33 -3.59 -5.23
CA ALA A 89 -6.07 -2.85 -5.28
C ALA A 89 -4.92 -3.77 -5.71
N ILE A 90 -3.91 -3.18 -6.31
CA ILE A 90 -2.65 -3.84 -6.62
C ILE A 90 -1.58 -3.22 -5.75
N LEU A 91 -0.83 -4.07 -5.05
CA LEU A 91 0.20 -3.68 -4.11
C LEU A 91 1.55 -4.18 -4.60
N PHE A 92 2.53 -3.28 -4.66
CA PHE A 92 3.92 -3.63 -4.92
C PHE A 92 4.69 -3.34 -3.63
N MET A 93 5.35 -4.36 -3.08
CA MET A 93 6.12 -4.25 -1.86
C MET A 93 7.59 -4.50 -2.16
N TYR A 94 8.46 -3.63 -1.67
CA TYR A 94 9.88 -3.69 -1.96
C TYR A 94 10.68 -3.07 -0.81
N ASP A 95 11.92 -3.51 -0.66
CA ASP A 95 12.79 -3.02 0.39
C ASP A 95 13.55 -1.76 -0.04
N ASP A 96 14.28 -1.18 0.90
CA ASP A 96 15.04 0.04 0.65
C ASP A 96 16.15 -0.16 -0.38
N THR A 97 16.66 -1.37 -0.54
CA THR A 97 17.69 -1.67 -1.52
C THR A 97 17.19 -1.42 -2.93
N ILE A 98 15.98 -1.89 -3.25
CA ILE A 98 15.37 -1.65 -4.56
C ILE A 98 15.14 -0.15 -4.77
N LEU A 99 14.65 0.53 -3.75
CA LEU A 99 14.39 1.98 -3.84
C LEU A 99 15.68 2.75 -4.11
N LEU A 100 16.76 2.43 -3.39
CA LEU A 100 18.04 3.08 -3.58
C LEU A 100 18.64 2.80 -4.97
N ASP A 101 18.53 1.57 -5.44
CA ASP A 101 18.99 1.20 -6.78
C ASP A 101 18.23 1.97 -7.86
N PHE A 102 16.93 2.12 -7.68
CA PHE A 102 16.09 2.89 -8.60
C PHE A 102 16.50 4.38 -8.61
N ILE A 103 16.69 4.96 -7.42
CA ILE A 103 17.14 6.35 -7.28
C ILE A 103 18.48 6.58 -8.00
N LYS A 104 19.42 5.67 -7.80
CA LYS A 104 20.74 5.73 -8.43
C LYS A 104 20.65 5.62 -9.94
N LYS A 105 19.88 4.65 -10.42
CA LYS A 105 19.74 4.34 -11.85
C LYS A 105 19.18 5.52 -12.63
N TYR A 106 18.21 6.22 -12.06
CA TYR A 106 17.53 7.33 -12.72
C TYR A 106 17.97 8.69 -12.22
N ASN A 107 18.99 8.74 -11.34
CA ASN A 107 19.56 9.99 -10.80
C ASN A 107 18.47 10.88 -10.18
N LEU A 108 17.59 10.28 -9.38
CA LEU A 108 16.51 11.00 -8.72
C LEU A 108 16.96 11.60 -7.39
N SER A 109 16.23 12.62 -6.92
CA SER A 109 16.45 13.21 -5.60
C SER A 109 15.36 12.76 -4.63
N PHE A 110 15.56 13.02 -3.34
CA PHE A 110 14.51 12.77 -2.35
C PHE A 110 13.25 13.58 -2.61
N ASP A 111 13.40 14.78 -3.18
CA ASP A 111 12.25 15.62 -3.52
C ASP A 111 11.39 14.96 -4.59
N ASP A 112 12.04 14.31 -5.57
CA ASP A 112 11.32 13.56 -6.60
C ASP A 112 10.52 12.41 -5.99
N ILE A 113 11.11 11.71 -5.02
CA ILE A 113 10.46 10.57 -4.36
C ILE A 113 9.36 11.04 -3.43
N SER A 114 9.60 12.09 -2.65
CA SER A 114 8.63 12.57 -1.67
C SER A 114 7.33 13.06 -2.30
N SER A 115 7.33 13.40 -3.59
CA SER A 115 6.11 13.80 -4.29
C SER A 115 5.09 12.66 -4.40
N PHE A 116 5.50 11.41 -4.18
CA PHE A 116 4.62 10.24 -4.17
C PHE A 116 4.09 9.89 -2.79
N GLU A 117 4.55 10.56 -1.73
CA GLU A 117 4.11 10.31 -0.36
C GLU A 117 2.89 11.16 -0.03
N ASN A 118 1.91 10.54 0.62
CA ASN A 118 0.73 11.23 1.13
C ASN A 118 0.78 11.37 2.65
#